data_2c98dbe8fd66ca090810cf9bb66af4e5
#
_entry.id   2c98dbe8fd66ca090810cf9bb66af4e5
#
_cell.length_a   1.000
_cell.length_b   1.000
_cell.length_c   1.000
_cell.angle_alpha   90.00
_cell.angle_beta   90.00
_cell.angle_gamma   90.00
#
_symmetry.space_group_name_H-M   'P 1'
#
loop_
_entity.id
_entity.type
_entity.pdbx_description
1 polymer ?
#
loop_
_entity_poly.entity_id
_entity_poly.type
_entity_poly.pdbx_seq_one_letter_code
_entity_poly.pdbx_strand_id
1 'polypeptide(L)'
;PTYLTFFSTPERLEIADIPFVISGTKPTRREALSYYRAVADRYELNIRQYEEVSHISRSKDHFQLSTRTHTGEELETETNAIVLATGAMSEANKLNVPGGDSAKVLHAFRESHPYYNQEVMVVGGGNSAVEAALALHRGGGRVTVVHFENEFDRGVKPWILPDILNRIEAGDIQACWGARVIEVFSDRVVLQNEGDGSTK
;
A
#
# COMPACT_ATOMS: atom_id res chain seq x y z
N PRO A 1 -1.39 -6.13 -0.11
CA PRO A 1 -0.79 -7.32 0.52
C PRO A 1 -1.88 -8.34 0.86
N THR A 2 -1.56 -9.62 0.81
CA THR A 2 -2.53 -10.70 1.09
C THR A 2 -2.97 -10.75 2.55
N TYR A 3 -2.16 -10.25 3.46
CA TYR A 3 -2.40 -10.20 4.91
C TYR A 3 -2.73 -8.79 5.43
N LEU A 4 -3.17 -7.89 4.56
CA LEU A 4 -3.65 -6.57 4.96
C LEU A 4 -4.81 -6.72 5.96
N THR A 5 -4.73 -5.96 7.05
CA THR A 5 -5.85 -5.67 7.95
C THR A 5 -6.27 -4.23 7.80
N PHE A 6 -7.56 -3.97 7.90
CA PHE A 6 -8.09 -2.61 7.82
C PHE A 6 -7.72 -1.78 9.04
N PHE A 7 -7.66 -0.47 8.87
CA PHE A 7 -7.48 0.47 9.98
C PHE A 7 -8.73 0.52 10.87
N SER A 8 -9.91 0.55 10.25
CA SER A 8 -11.20 0.67 10.93
C SER A 8 -11.69 -0.68 11.47
N THR A 9 -12.53 -0.62 12.50
CA THR A 9 -13.26 -1.80 12.98
C THR A 9 -14.39 -2.17 12.01
N PRO A 10 -14.90 -3.41 12.05
CA PRO A 10 -15.95 -3.86 11.13
C PRO A 10 -17.18 -2.97 11.18
N GLU A 11 -17.63 -2.54 12.37
CA GLU A 11 -18.82 -1.71 12.55
C GLU A 11 -18.75 -0.37 11.81
N ARG A 12 -17.52 0.15 11.60
CA ARG A 12 -17.30 1.38 10.83
C ARG A 12 -17.17 1.17 9.33
N LEU A 13 -17.10 -0.09 8.92
CA LEU A 13 -16.99 -0.49 7.51
C LEU A 13 -18.29 -1.11 7.01
N GLU A 14 -19.27 -1.25 7.87
CA GLU A 14 -20.60 -1.75 7.49
C GLU A 14 -21.25 -0.86 6.45
N ILE A 15 -21.90 -1.50 5.49
CA ILE A 15 -22.65 -0.85 4.40
C ILE A 15 -24.12 -1.16 4.59
N ALA A 16 -24.92 -0.11 4.70
CA ALA A 16 -26.36 -0.17 4.93
C ALA A 16 -26.70 -1.03 6.17
N ASP A 17 -27.61 -1.98 6.03
CA ASP A 17 -28.11 -2.86 7.09
C ASP A 17 -27.46 -4.26 7.11
N ILE A 18 -26.32 -4.42 6.43
CA ILE A 18 -25.59 -5.69 6.40
C ILE A 18 -24.45 -5.67 7.42
N PRO A 19 -24.54 -6.47 8.51
CA PRO A 19 -23.47 -6.56 9.50
C PRO A 19 -22.19 -7.12 8.92
N PHE A 20 -21.05 -6.50 9.26
CA PHE A 20 -19.73 -6.99 8.89
C PHE A 20 -19.14 -7.84 10.02
N VAL A 21 -19.51 -9.11 10.07
CA VAL A 21 -19.07 -10.05 11.09
C VAL A 21 -17.69 -10.60 10.75
N ILE A 22 -16.76 -10.52 11.69
CA ILE A 22 -15.40 -11.04 11.59
C ILE A 22 -15.01 -11.85 12.82
N SER A 23 -13.93 -12.63 12.73
CA SER A 23 -13.42 -13.42 13.86
C SER A 23 -12.46 -12.63 14.78
N GLY A 24 -11.88 -11.56 14.30
CA GLY A 24 -10.87 -10.74 15.00
C GLY A 24 -11.40 -9.36 15.37
N THR A 25 -10.48 -8.44 15.70
CA THR A 25 -10.79 -7.04 16.03
C THR A 25 -10.75 -6.12 14.82
N LYS A 26 -10.03 -6.50 13.77
CA LYS A 26 -9.85 -5.74 12.52
C LYS A 26 -10.07 -6.65 11.33
N PRO A 27 -10.89 -6.23 10.34
CA PRO A 27 -11.13 -7.04 9.16
C PRO A 27 -9.85 -7.30 8.36
N THR A 28 -9.69 -8.53 7.94
CA THR A 28 -8.67 -8.89 6.96
C THR A 28 -9.14 -8.56 5.54
N ARG A 29 -8.21 -8.48 4.59
CA ARG A 29 -8.54 -8.33 3.16
C ARG A 29 -9.53 -9.41 2.68
N ARG A 30 -9.36 -10.66 3.14
CA ARG A 30 -10.22 -11.77 2.73
C ARG A 30 -11.66 -11.59 3.22
N GLU A 31 -11.82 -11.23 4.49
CA GLU A 31 -13.14 -10.98 5.09
C GLU A 31 -13.84 -9.80 4.40
N ALA A 32 -13.11 -8.70 4.15
CA ALA A 32 -13.65 -7.54 3.45
C ALA A 32 -14.10 -7.87 2.00
N LEU A 33 -13.29 -8.63 1.24
CA LEU A 33 -13.68 -9.04 -0.10
C LEU A 33 -14.92 -9.95 -0.10
N SER A 34 -15.07 -10.82 0.89
CA SER A 34 -16.27 -11.64 1.05
C SER A 34 -17.48 -10.81 1.43
N TYR A 35 -17.30 -9.85 2.35
CA TYR A 35 -18.34 -8.93 2.78
C TYR A 35 -18.82 -8.05 1.61
N TYR A 36 -17.93 -7.42 0.85
CA TYR A 36 -18.34 -6.56 -0.27
C TYR A 36 -19.06 -7.32 -1.38
N ARG A 37 -18.67 -8.59 -1.64
CA ARG A 37 -19.44 -9.45 -2.56
C ARG A 37 -20.86 -9.72 -2.05
N ALA A 38 -20.99 -10.06 -0.76
CA ALA A 38 -22.31 -10.28 -0.16
C ALA A 38 -23.20 -9.02 -0.21
N VAL A 39 -22.61 -7.83 -0.02
CA VAL A 39 -23.31 -6.54 -0.19
C VAL A 39 -23.76 -6.36 -1.63
N ALA A 40 -22.86 -6.60 -2.59
CA ALA A 40 -23.17 -6.47 -4.02
C ALA A 40 -24.31 -7.40 -4.44
N ASP A 41 -24.26 -8.65 -4.00
CA ASP A 41 -25.29 -9.65 -4.29
C ASP A 41 -26.63 -9.30 -3.62
N ARG A 42 -26.58 -8.85 -2.35
CA ARG A 42 -27.79 -8.50 -1.58
C ARG A 42 -28.57 -7.33 -2.18
N TYR A 43 -27.85 -6.35 -2.74
CA TYR A 43 -28.46 -5.17 -3.36
C TYR A 43 -28.52 -5.25 -4.88
N GLU A 44 -28.18 -6.39 -5.47
CA GLU A 44 -28.18 -6.60 -6.93
C GLU A 44 -27.48 -5.47 -7.68
N LEU A 45 -26.29 -5.04 -7.17
CA LEU A 45 -25.56 -3.92 -7.73
C LEU A 45 -25.08 -4.23 -9.15
N ASN A 46 -25.36 -3.31 -10.08
CA ASN A 46 -24.87 -3.41 -11.46
C ASN A 46 -23.37 -3.06 -11.51
N ILE A 47 -22.52 -4.07 -11.32
CA ILE A 47 -21.05 -3.93 -11.31
C ILE A 47 -20.49 -4.49 -12.61
N ARG A 48 -19.85 -3.62 -13.39
CA ARG A 48 -19.10 -4.00 -14.60
C ARG A 48 -17.66 -4.26 -14.22
N GLN A 49 -17.31 -5.54 -14.01
CA GLN A 49 -15.97 -5.95 -13.66
C GLN A 49 -15.05 -5.97 -14.88
N TYR A 50 -13.74 -5.69 -14.64
CA TYR A 50 -12.72 -5.70 -15.70
C TYR A 50 -13.01 -4.72 -16.85
N GLU A 51 -13.68 -3.62 -16.51
CA GLU A 51 -13.98 -2.52 -17.42
C GLU A 51 -13.30 -1.26 -16.86
N GLU A 52 -12.42 -0.67 -17.66
CA GLU A 52 -11.66 0.52 -17.32
C GLU A 52 -12.33 1.75 -17.92
N VAL A 53 -12.57 2.78 -17.12
CA VAL A 53 -12.99 4.10 -17.63
C VAL A 53 -11.73 4.80 -18.15
N SER A 54 -11.64 4.96 -19.47
CA SER A 54 -10.50 5.56 -20.16
C SER A 54 -10.65 7.07 -20.33
N HIS A 55 -11.88 7.56 -20.49
CA HIS A 55 -12.16 8.97 -20.68
C HIS A 55 -13.51 9.39 -20.12
N ILE A 56 -13.56 10.60 -19.59
CA ILE A 56 -14.80 11.26 -19.13
C ILE A 56 -14.87 12.63 -19.79
N SER A 57 -15.95 12.89 -20.50
CA SER A 57 -16.27 14.21 -21.02
C SER A 57 -17.59 14.73 -20.45
N ARG A 58 -17.74 16.04 -20.39
CA ARG A 58 -18.97 16.69 -19.93
C ARG A 58 -19.67 17.35 -21.10
N SER A 59 -20.90 16.96 -21.34
CA SER A 59 -21.85 17.70 -22.17
C SER A 59 -22.62 18.70 -21.30
N LYS A 60 -23.53 19.49 -21.89
CA LYS A 60 -24.28 20.54 -21.15
C LYS A 60 -25.02 19.96 -19.93
N ASP A 61 -25.70 18.83 -20.10
CA ASP A 61 -26.63 18.28 -19.10
C ASP A 61 -26.27 16.87 -18.62
N HIS A 62 -25.21 16.24 -19.14
CA HIS A 62 -24.81 14.89 -18.81
C HIS A 62 -23.31 14.69 -18.97
N PHE A 63 -22.80 13.58 -18.45
CA PHE A 63 -21.44 13.10 -18.67
C PHE A 63 -21.46 11.93 -19.64
N GLN A 64 -20.46 11.87 -20.49
CA GLN A 64 -20.18 10.74 -21.37
C GLN A 64 -18.90 10.05 -20.91
N LEU A 65 -18.97 8.75 -20.72
CA LEU A 65 -17.86 7.91 -20.29
C LEU A 65 -17.48 6.97 -21.42
N SER A 66 -16.22 6.97 -21.80
CA SER A 66 -15.64 5.93 -22.64
C SER A 66 -14.99 4.88 -21.76
N THR A 67 -15.36 3.63 -21.95
CA THR A 67 -14.84 2.51 -21.17
C THR A 67 -14.23 1.46 -22.09
N ARG A 68 -13.28 0.67 -21.55
CA ARG A 68 -12.65 -0.45 -22.26
C ARG A 68 -12.73 -1.70 -21.43
N THR A 69 -13.27 -2.76 -22.00
CA THR A 69 -13.31 -4.08 -21.37
C THR A 69 -11.93 -4.76 -21.42
N HIS A 70 -11.72 -5.81 -20.62
CA HIS A 70 -10.48 -6.61 -20.65
C HIS A 70 -10.27 -7.34 -22.01
N THR A 71 -11.32 -7.48 -22.82
CA THR A 71 -11.24 -8.03 -24.17
C THR A 71 -10.88 -6.97 -25.21
N GLY A 72 -10.77 -5.69 -24.80
CA GLY A 72 -10.42 -4.57 -25.68
C GLY A 72 -11.62 -3.90 -26.36
N GLU A 73 -12.85 -4.30 -26.02
CA GLU A 73 -14.07 -3.66 -26.53
C GLU A 73 -14.21 -2.27 -25.90
N GLU A 74 -14.48 -1.27 -26.73
CA GLU A 74 -14.76 0.10 -26.29
C GLU A 74 -16.26 0.34 -26.24
N LEU A 75 -16.72 0.90 -25.14
CA LEU A 75 -18.14 1.17 -24.87
C LEU A 75 -18.32 2.62 -24.46
N GLU A 76 -19.47 3.19 -24.83
CA GLU A 76 -19.88 4.52 -24.40
C GLU A 76 -21.09 4.44 -23.48
N THR A 77 -21.10 5.25 -22.44
CA THR A 77 -22.18 5.32 -21.45
C THR A 77 -22.46 6.78 -21.11
N GLU A 78 -23.71 7.16 -21.05
CA GLU A 78 -24.14 8.48 -20.60
C GLU A 78 -24.69 8.40 -19.17
N THR A 79 -24.43 9.42 -18.37
CA THR A 79 -24.95 9.54 -17.00
C THR A 79 -25.10 10.99 -16.56
N ASN A 80 -26.02 11.23 -15.64
CA ASN A 80 -26.25 12.56 -15.08
C ASN A 80 -25.28 12.91 -13.93
N ALA A 81 -24.66 11.90 -13.31
CA ALA A 81 -23.75 12.11 -12.18
C ALA A 81 -22.64 11.04 -12.16
N ILE A 82 -21.48 11.43 -11.65
CA ILE A 82 -20.32 10.54 -11.47
C ILE A 82 -19.82 10.67 -10.05
N VAL A 83 -19.51 9.54 -9.41
CA VAL A 83 -18.79 9.46 -8.16
C VAL A 83 -17.41 8.84 -8.43
N LEU A 84 -16.35 9.62 -8.22
CA LEU A 84 -14.98 9.14 -8.36
C LEU A 84 -14.54 8.45 -7.06
N ALA A 85 -14.40 7.13 -7.09
CA ALA A 85 -14.00 6.31 -5.96
C ALA A 85 -12.80 5.41 -6.31
N THR A 86 -11.83 5.97 -7.05
CA THR A 86 -10.67 5.26 -7.61
C THR A 86 -9.60 4.86 -6.58
N GLY A 87 -9.75 5.33 -5.34
CA GLY A 87 -8.75 5.14 -4.28
C GLY A 87 -7.55 6.06 -4.41
N ALA A 88 -6.69 6.05 -3.40
CA ALA A 88 -5.50 6.91 -3.32
C ALA A 88 -4.17 6.14 -3.46
N MET A 89 -4.22 4.80 -3.63
CA MET A 89 -3.04 3.92 -3.58
C MET A 89 -2.87 3.10 -4.88
N SER A 90 -3.29 3.66 -6.01
CA SER A 90 -3.20 3.01 -7.32
C SER A 90 -1.76 2.95 -7.84
N GLU A 91 -0.96 3.98 -7.57
CA GLU A 91 0.42 4.05 -8.01
C GLU A 91 1.37 4.14 -6.81
N ALA A 92 2.41 3.31 -6.84
CA ALA A 92 3.47 3.39 -5.84
C ALA A 92 4.42 4.55 -6.15
N ASN A 93 4.90 5.23 -5.10
CA ASN A 93 6.00 6.19 -5.25
C ASN A 93 7.26 5.45 -5.71
N LYS A 94 7.73 5.76 -6.90
CA LYS A 94 8.94 5.16 -7.46
C LYS A 94 10.18 5.74 -6.81
N LEU A 95 11.17 4.89 -6.63
CA LEU A 95 12.51 5.31 -6.22
C LEU A 95 13.26 5.84 -7.45
N ASN A 96 13.16 7.15 -7.69
CA ASN A 96 13.74 7.81 -8.86
C ASN A 96 15.24 8.13 -8.65
N VAL A 97 16.07 7.09 -8.56
CA VAL A 97 17.53 7.18 -8.41
C VAL A 97 18.20 6.22 -9.39
N PRO A 98 19.48 6.40 -9.73
CA PRO A 98 20.25 5.43 -10.51
C PRO A 98 20.12 4.02 -9.89
N GLY A 99 19.76 3.02 -10.71
CA GLY A 99 19.52 1.66 -10.27
C GLY A 99 18.18 1.40 -9.57
N GLY A 100 17.32 2.43 -9.42
CA GLY A 100 15.99 2.31 -8.82
C GLY A 100 15.00 1.43 -9.59
N ASP A 101 15.26 1.19 -10.89
CA ASP A 101 14.46 0.29 -11.75
C ASP A 101 14.96 -1.16 -11.74
N SER A 102 15.99 -1.49 -10.96
CA SER A 102 16.53 -2.85 -10.91
C SER A 102 15.52 -3.83 -10.34
N ALA A 103 15.58 -5.10 -10.75
CA ALA A 103 14.65 -6.15 -10.32
C ALA A 103 14.63 -6.40 -8.80
N LYS A 104 15.65 -5.96 -8.07
CA LYS A 104 15.73 -6.04 -6.61
C LYS A 104 15.01 -4.88 -5.89
N VAL A 105 14.60 -3.83 -6.60
CA VAL A 105 13.82 -2.72 -6.06
C VAL A 105 12.34 -2.98 -6.27
N LEU A 106 11.60 -3.12 -5.18
CA LEU A 106 10.18 -3.41 -5.23
C LEU A 106 9.40 -2.24 -4.62
N HIS A 107 8.38 -1.78 -5.32
CA HIS A 107 7.52 -0.68 -4.88
C HIS A 107 6.22 -1.16 -4.22
N ALA A 108 6.03 -2.47 -4.11
CA ALA A 108 4.89 -3.08 -3.43
C ALA A 108 5.34 -4.31 -2.65
N PHE A 109 5.13 -4.29 -1.35
CA PHE A 109 5.38 -5.45 -0.49
C PHE A 109 4.19 -6.43 -0.58
N ARG A 110 4.47 -7.70 -0.85
CA ARG A 110 3.44 -8.75 -0.96
C ARG A 110 3.46 -9.69 0.25
N GLU A 111 4.61 -10.32 0.52
CA GLU A 111 4.80 -11.30 1.59
C GLU A 111 6.27 -11.34 2.02
N SER A 112 6.54 -11.89 3.21
CA SER A 112 7.88 -11.93 3.80
C SER A 112 8.68 -13.18 3.46
N HIS A 113 8.01 -14.28 3.07
CA HIS A 113 8.67 -15.59 2.90
C HIS A 113 9.88 -15.58 1.93
N PRO A 114 9.84 -14.91 0.76
CA PRO A 114 10.99 -14.87 -0.15
C PRO A 114 12.24 -14.19 0.43
N TYR A 115 12.09 -13.45 1.53
CA TYR A 115 13.17 -12.69 2.15
C TYR A 115 13.74 -13.35 3.42
N TYR A 116 13.37 -14.60 3.66
CA TYR A 116 13.93 -15.37 4.77
C TYR A 116 15.46 -15.39 4.70
N ASN A 117 16.12 -15.01 5.79
CA ASN A 117 17.58 -14.93 5.92
C ASN A 117 18.27 -14.00 4.87
N GLN A 118 17.52 -13.04 4.28
CA GLN A 118 18.04 -12.01 3.39
C GLN A 118 18.23 -10.69 4.11
N GLU A 119 19.15 -9.86 3.61
CA GLU A 119 19.25 -8.45 3.98
C GLU A 119 18.26 -7.63 3.16
N VAL A 120 17.38 -6.91 3.83
CA VAL A 120 16.30 -6.18 3.18
C VAL A 120 16.26 -4.75 3.69
N MET A 121 16.35 -3.80 2.76
CA MET A 121 16.17 -2.39 3.06
C MET A 121 14.73 -1.98 2.79
N VAL A 122 14.09 -1.32 3.75
CA VAL A 122 12.76 -0.73 3.63
C VAL A 122 12.90 0.78 3.64
N VAL A 123 12.51 1.43 2.53
CA VAL A 123 12.63 2.89 2.37
C VAL A 123 11.28 3.56 2.64
N GLY A 124 11.24 4.43 3.64
CA GLY A 124 10.06 5.19 4.04
C GLY A 124 9.77 5.14 5.53
N GLY A 125 8.91 6.04 6.01
CA GLY A 125 8.54 6.19 7.43
C GLY A 125 7.05 6.02 7.73
N GLY A 126 6.21 5.78 6.71
CA GLY A 126 4.76 5.64 6.88
C GLY A 126 4.30 4.21 7.21
N ASN A 127 2.99 4.04 7.33
CA ASN A 127 2.37 2.75 7.69
C ASN A 127 2.85 1.58 6.84
N SER A 128 2.97 1.76 5.53
CA SER A 128 3.39 0.68 4.62
C SER A 128 4.81 0.22 4.88
N ALA A 129 5.71 1.15 5.19
CA ALA A 129 7.09 0.84 5.53
C ALA A 129 7.19 0.10 6.87
N VAL A 130 6.49 0.60 7.91
CA VAL A 130 6.46 -0.03 9.24
C VAL A 130 5.86 -1.43 9.18
N GLU A 131 4.73 -1.61 8.51
CA GLU A 131 4.09 -2.92 8.34
C GLU A 131 4.99 -3.90 7.57
N ALA A 132 5.63 -3.43 6.50
CA ALA A 132 6.57 -4.25 5.73
C ALA A 132 7.79 -4.65 6.57
N ALA A 133 8.40 -3.70 7.28
CA ALA A 133 9.57 -3.96 8.13
C ALA A 133 9.25 -5.00 9.23
N LEU A 134 8.14 -4.83 9.94
CA LEU A 134 7.69 -5.80 10.95
C LEU A 134 7.38 -7.18 10.35
N ALA A 135 6.73 -7.24 9.20
CA ALA A 135 6.42 -8.51 8.54
C ALA A 135 7.68 -9.21 8.05
N LEU A 136 8.62 -8.49 7.46
CA LEU A 136 9.92 -9.01 7.01
C LEU A 136 10.75 -9.54 8.19
N HIS A 137 10.83 -8.78 9.27
CA HIS A 137 11.52 -9.21 10.50
C HIS A 137 10.90 -10.50 11.06
N ARG A 138 9.58 -10.56 11.21
CA ARG A 138 8.87 -11.76 11.68
C ARG A 138 9.03 -12.96 10.72
N GLY A 139 9.24 -12.69 9.44
CA GLY A 139 9.55 -13.68 8.42
C GLY A 139 11.02 -14.12 8.40
N GLY A 140 11.86 -13.62 9.31
CA GLY A 140 13.28 -13.97 9.43
C GLY A 140 14.20 -13.22 8.47
N GLY A 141 13.76 -12.10 7.91
CA GLY A 141 14.62 -11.17 7.16
C GLY A 141 15.43 -10.27 8.10
N ARG A 142 16.65 -9.92 7.71
CA ARG A 142 17.46 -8.89 8.38
C ARG A 142 17.10 -7.53 7.82
N VAL A 143 16.39 -6.72 8.60
CA VAL A 143 15.74 -5.51 8.11
C VAL A 143 16.50 -4.25 8.51
N THR A 144 16.71 -3.36 7.53
CA THR A 144 17.15 -1.98 7.73
C THR A 144 16.09 -1.03 7.21
N VAL A 145 15.55 -0.17 8.07
CA VAL A 145 14.65 0.92 7.68
C VAL A 145 15.48 2.16 7.37
N VAL A 146 15.18 2.83 6.26
CA VAL A 146 15.80 4.11 5.86
C VAL A 146 14.72 5.15 5.70
N HIS A 147 14.83 6.26 6.44
CA HIS A 147 13.87 7.35 6.35
C HIS A 147 14.57 8.71 6.39
N PHE A 148 14.07 9.65 5.60
CA PHE A 148 14.67 10.99 5.49
C PHE A 148 14.40 11.89 6.70
N GLU A 149 13.38 11.59 7.50
CA GLU A 149 13.15 12.22 8.79
C GLU A 149 13.84 11.48 9.94
N ASN A 150 13.85 12.08 11.14
CA ASN A 150 14.49 11.50 12.32
C ASN A 150 13.57 10.57 13.12
N GLU A 151 12.32 10.44 12.70
CA GLU A 151 11.29 9.59 13.32
C GLU A 151 10.30 9.11 12.27
N PHE A 152 9.47 8.15 12.61
CA PHE A 152 8.37 7.70 11.74
C PHE A 152 7.31 8.79 11.59
N ASP A 153 6.58 8.74 10.46
CA ASP A 153 5.50 9.68 10.16
C ASP A 153 4.43 9.66 11.27
N ARG A 154 3.91 10.82 11.62
CA ARG A 154 2.86 10.97 12.64
C ARG A 154 1.57 10.18 12.36
N GLY A 155 1.35 9.79 11.11
CA GLY A 155 0.20 8.99 10.68
C GLY A 155 0.39 7.47 10.85
N VAL A 156 1.51 7.01 11.42
CA VAL A 156 1.71 5.59 11.70
C VAL A 156 0.72 5.12 12.77
N LYS A 157 0.08 3.98 12.48
CA LYS A 157 -0.96 3.37 13.35
C LYS A 157 -0.44 3.20 14.78
N PRO A 158 -1.15 3.71 15.79
CA PRO A 158 -0.67 3.72 17.17
C PRO A 158 -0.46 2.32 17.78
N TRP A 159 -1.02 1.27 17.19
CA TRP A 159 -0.81 -0.12 17.66
C TRP A 159 0.35 -0.86 17.02
N ILE A 160 0.96 -0.33 15.92
CA ILE A 160 2.17 -0.92 15.33
C ILE A 160 3.43 -0.13 15.67
N LEU A 161 3.29 1.16 16.00
CA LEU A 161 4.41 2.03 16.31
C LEU A 161 5.24 1.54 17.51
N PRO A 162 4.66 1.14 18.65
CA PRO A 162 5.43 0.63 19.77
C PRO A 162 6.23 -0.64 19.43
N ASP A 163 5.68 -1.54 18.60
CA ASP A 163 6.37 -2.78 18.23
C ASP A 163 7.61 -2.48 17.37
N ILE A 164 7.50 -1.64 16.33
CA ILE A 164 8.66 -1.30 15.51
C ILE A 164 9.74 -0.56 16.31
N LEU A 165 9.36 0.36 17.20
CA LEU A 165 10.31 1.09 18.05
C LEU A 165 11.04 0.14 19.00
N ASN A 166 10.33 -0.77 19.66
CA ASN A 166 10.93 -1.79 20.52
C ASN A 166 11.93 -2.69 19.75
N ARG A 167 11.60 -3.07 18.49
CA ARG A 167 12.51 -3.86 17.65
C ARG A 167 13.76 -3.09 17.26
N ILE A 168 13.63 -1.79 17.00
CA ILE A 168 14.78 -0.93 16.71
C ILE A 168 15.66 -0.75 17.95
N GLU A 169 15.06 -0.48 19.10
CA GLU A 169 15.78 -0.36 20.38
C GLU A 169 16.50 -1.65 20.77
N ALA A 170 15.88 -2.80 20.55
CA ALA A 170 16.49 -4.12 20.78
C ALA A 170 17.59 -4.49 19.77
N GLY A 171 17.72 -3.73 18.66
CA GLY A 171 18.67 -4.02 17.58
C GLY A 171 18.21 -5.12 16.61
N ASP A 172 16.97 -5.58 16.74
CA ASP A 172 16.37 -6.59 15.87
C ASP A 172 16.12 -6.03 14.44
N ILE A 173 15.83 -4.74 14.36
CA ILE A 173 15.67 -3.98 13.11
C ILE A 173 16.63 -2.79 13.18
N GLN A 174 17.42 -2.61 12.11
CA GLN A 174 18.27 -1.43 11.97
C GLN A 174 17.47 -0.23 11.49
N ALA A 175 17.86 0.99 11.88
CA ALA A 175 17.26 2.21 11.38
C ALA A 175 18.32 3.24 10.98
N CYS A 176 18.17 3.82 9.79
CA CYS A 176 18.97 4.92 9.27
C CYS A 176 18.06 6.14 9.12
N TRP A 177 18.07 7.00 10.12
CA TRP A 177 17.30 8.23 10.17
C TRP A 177 18.03 9.40 9.47
N GLY A 178 17.27 10.38 8.99
CA GLY A 178 17.82 11.54 8.29
C GLY A 178 18.58 11.17 7.03
N ALA A 179 18.22 10.07 6.36
CA ALA A 179 18.96 9.54 5.24
C ALA A 179 18.03 9.21 4.04
N ARG A 180 18.55 9.44 2.85
CA ARG A 180 17.92 9.08 1.57
C ARG A 180 18.78 8.11 0.78
N VAL A 181 18.11 7.21 0.08
CA VAL A 181 18.76 6.42 -0.97
C VAL A 181 19.04 7.33 -2.16
N ILE A 182 20.28 7.36 -2.62
CA ILE A 182 20.70 8.14 -3.79
C ILE A 182 21.16 7.29 -4.97
N GLU A 183 21.55 6.04 -4.73
CA GLU A 183 21.94 5.11 -5.79
C GLU A 183 21.79 3.66 -5.33
N VAL A 184 21.45 2.76 -6.26
CA VAL A 184 21.30 1.32 -6.01
C VAL A 184 22.19 0.53 -6.94
N PHE A 185 23.17 -0.18 -6.40
CA PHE A 185 24.05 -1.10 -7.12
C PHE A 185 23.59 -2.56 -6.98
N SER A 186 24.27 -3.47 -7.67
CA SER A 186 23.97 -4.91 -7.56
C SER A 186 24.23 -5.46 -6.16
N ASP A 187 25.22 -4.92 -5.46
CA ASP A 187 25.76 -5.44 -4.19
C ASP A 187 25.58 -4.47 -3.00
N ARG A 188 25.22 -3.22 -3.25
CA ARG A 188 25.06 -2.20 -2.21
C ARG A 188 24.02 -1.16 -2.57
N VAL A 189 23.65 -0.37 -1.58
CA VAL A 189 22.83 0.85 -1.71
C VAL A 189 23.61 2.01 -1.09
N VAL A 190 23.64 3.15 -1.76
CA VAL A 190 24.30 4.37 -1.24
C VAL A 190 23.23 5.26 -0.60
N LEU A 191 23.48 5.66 0.63
CA LEU A 191 22.67 6.59 1.39
C LEU A 191 23.37 7.94 1.48
N GLN A 192 22.59 9.01 1.45
CA GLN A 192 23.05 10.38 1.74
C GLN A 192 22.35 10.87 3.00
N ASN A 193 23.12 11.44 3.92
CA ASN A 193 22.58 12.08 5.12
C ASN A 193 22.00 13.45 4.76
N GLU A 194 20.79 13.73 5.22
CA GLU A 194 20.08 15.01 4.96
C GLU A 194 20.71 16.20 5.70
N GLY A 195 21.40 15.96 6.82
CA GLY A 195 21.95 17.02 7.65
C GLY A 195 23.27 17.60 7.13
N ASP A 196 24.20 16.75 6.71
CA ASP A 196 25.56 17.15 6.31
C ASP A 196 25.93 16.75 4.88
N GLY A 197 25.04 16.07 4.15
CA GLY A 197 25.25 15.60 2.80
C GLY A 197 26.30 14.48 2.67
N SER A 198 26.80 13.94 3.78
CA SER A 198 27.74 12.81 3.75
C SER A 198 27.09 11.55 3.16
N THR A 199 27.89 10.72 2.49
CA THR A 199 27.43 9.46 1.88
C THR A 199 27.95 8.26 2.66
N LYS A 200 27.13 7.23 2.74
CA LYS A 200 27.42 5.97 3.41
C LYS A 200 27.05 4.79 2.51
#